data_2b055f7f938e84612ce149d7829a9221
#
_entry.id   2b055f7f938e84612ce149d7829a9221
#
_cell.length_a   1.000
_cell.length_b   1.000
_cell.length_c   1.000
_cell.angle_alpha   90.00
_cell.angle_beta   90.00
_cell.angle_gamma   90.00
#
_symmetry.space_group_name_H-M   'P 1'
#
loop_
_entity.id
_entity.type
_entity.pdbx_description
1 polymer ?
#
loop_
_entity_poly.entity_id
_entity_poly.type
_entity_poly.pdbx_seq_one_letter_code
_entity_poly.pdbx_strand_id
1 'polypeptide(L)'
;MKIGIYGGSFNPIHFGHTGLAQWVVRNTDLDEVWLMISPNNPLKDASILADEQVRLREAKEVIMRLGDEAKGIIASDFEFTLPRPNYTANTLKELQKQYPQHEFTLIIGEDNLAIFPKWREYTYLLENYRILVYPRKGSVKSVEQMIDELRTAHIKEVQLLANAPYFEISSTELRKNLHN
;
A
#
# COMPACT_ATOMS: atom_id res chain seq x y z
N MET A 1 18.57 -1.65 -1.28
CA MET A 1 17.56 -2.70 -1.01
C MET A 1 16.38 -2.53 -1.95
N LYS A 2 15.65 -3.60 -2.17
CA LYS A 2 14.38 -3.59 -2.89
C LYS A 2 13.25 -3.49 -1.89
N ILE A 3 12.48 -2.41 -1.94
CA ILE A 3 11.49 -2.05 -0.92
C ILE A 3 10.11 -1.92 -1.57
N GLY A 4 9.13 -2.64 -1.02
CA GLY A 4 7.73 -2.51 -1.39
C GLY A 4 7.05 -1.42 -0.57
N ILE A 5 6.32 -0.54 -1.23
CA ILE A 5 5.54 0.51 -0.59
C ILE A 5 4.06 0.09 -0.61
N TYR A 6 3.54 -0.22 0.56
CA TYR A 6 2.16 -0.61 0.77
C TYR A 6 1.44 0.49 1.54
N GLY A 7 0.75 1.36 0.82
CA GLY A 7 0.06 2.53 1.38
C GLY A 7 -1.32 2.20 1.90
N GLY A 8 -1.73 2.89 2.95
CA GLY A 8 -3.07 2.78 3.50
C GLY A 8 -3.25 3.61 4.76
N SER A 9 -4.48 3.75 5.21
CA SER A 9 -4.78 4.40 6.48
C SER A 9 -4.47 3.50 7.67
N PHE A 10 -4.60 2.18 7.49
CA PHE A 10 -4.42 1.19 8.57
C PHE A 10 -5.21 1.58 9.82
N ASN A 11 -6.52 1.75 9.65
CA ASN A 11 -7.42 2.28 10.69
C ASN A 11 -8.58 1.31 10.97
N PRO A 12 -8.40 0.24 11.75
CA PRO A 12 -7.13 -0.17 12.35
C PRO A 12 -6.29 -1.05 11.41
N ILE A 13 -5.02 -1.23 11.74
CA ILE A 13 -4.20 -2.29 11.17
C ILE A 13 -4.76 -3.66 11.62
N HIS A 14 -4.69 -4.66 10.75
CA HIS A 14 -5.19 -6.00 11.03
C HIS A 14 -4.32 -7.07 10.37
N PHE A 15 -4.61 -8.34 10.66
CA PHE A 15 -3.83 -9.46 10.15
C PHE A 15 -3.84 -9.58 8.61
N GLY A 16 -4.86 -9.04 7.94
CA GLY A 16 -4.88 -8.97 6.48
C GLY A 16 -3.76 -8.11 5.92
N HIS A 17 -3.46 -6.99 6.58
CA HIS A 17 -2.34 -6.12 6.20
C HIS A 17 -0.98 -6.79 6.46
N THR A 18 -0.78 -7.28 7.67
CA THR A 18 0.49 -7.90 8.06
C THR A 18 0.72 -9.23 7.34
N GLY A 19 -0.33 -10.02 7.15
CA GLY A 19 -0.26 -11.29 6.42
C GLY A 19 0.14 -11.11 4.95
N LEU A 20 -0.42 -10.10 4.28
CA LEU A 20 -0.01 -9.77 2.92
C LEU A 20 1.45 -9.31 2.87
N ALA A 21 1.84 -8.43 3.77
CA ALA A 21 3.23 -7.95 3.84
C ALA A 21 4.21 -9.09 4.11
N GLN A 22 3.89 -10.00 5.03
CA GLN A 22 4.69 -11.19 5.31
C GLN A 22 4.83 -12.08 4.06
N TRP A 23 3.71 -12.32 3.38
CA TRP A 23 3.70 -13.14 2.17
C TRP A 23 4.60 -12.51 1.08
N VAL A 24 4.50 -11.20 0.88
CA VAL A 24 5.30 -10.47 -0.12
C VAL A 24 6.79 -10.57 0.18
N VAL A 25 7.20 -10.34 1.42
CA VAL A 25 8.62 -10.46 1.82
C VAL A 25 9.15 -11.89 1.58
N ARG A 26 8.33 -12.91 1.84
CA ARG A 26 8.75 -14.31 1.73
C ARG A 26 8.71 -14.86 0.30
N ASN A 27 7.86 -14.30 -0.57
CA ASN A 27 7.56 -14.89 -1.87
C ASN A 27 7.93 -14.01 -3.06
N THR A 28 8.50 -12.85 -2.84
CA THR A 28 9.00 -11.95 -3.89
C THR A 28 10.48 -11.64 -3.66
N ASP A 29 11.07 -10.89 -4.55
CA ASP A 29 12.45 -10.44 -4.43
C ASP A 29 12.62 -9.18 -3.55
N LEU A 30 11.54 -8.70 -2.94
CA LEU A 30 11.59 -7.53 -2.06
C LEU A 30 12.25 -7.88 -0.72
N ASP A 31 13.18 -7.03 -0.30
CA ASP A 31 13.88 -7.17 0.98
C ASP A 31 13.01 -6.72 2.15
N GLU A 32 12.24 -5.65 1.93
CA GLU A 32 11.36 -5.07 2.93
C GLU A 32 10.03 -4.65 2.32
N VAL A 33 9.01 -4.58 3.16
CA VAL A 33 7.73 -3.93 2.87
C VAL A 33 7.52 -2.82 3.89
N TRP A 34 7.38 -1.61 3.41
CA TRP A 34 7.04 -0.46 4.25
C TRP A 34 5.54 -0.25 4.21
N LEU A 35 4.90 -0.41 5.36
CA LEU A 35 3.51 -0.01 5.56
C LEU A 35 3.51 1.52 5.66
N MET A 36 3.15 2.16 4.55
CA MET A 36 3.15 3.62 4.44
C MET A 36 1.86 4.16 5.05
N ILE A 37 1.93 4.58 6.31
CA ILE A 37 0.77 5.09 7.03
C ILE A 37 0.38 6.45 6.43
N SER A 38 -0.84 6.55 5.91
CA SER A 38 -1.33 7.81 5.38
C SER A 38 -1.64 8.79 6.51
N PRO A 39 -1.17 10.04 6.43
CA PRO A 39 -1.58 11.07 7.40
C PRO A 39 -3.06 11.43 7.22
N ASN A 40 -3.61 12.16 8.17
CA ASN A 40 -4.97 12.66 8.08
C ASN A 40 -5.10 13.60 6.88
N ASN A 41 -6.02 13.24 5.97
CA ASN A 41 -6.32 14.09 4.81
C ASN A 41 -7.27 15.20 5.26
N PRO A 42 -6.91 16.50 5.10
CA PRO A 42 -7.78 17.60 5.48
C PRO A 42 -9.08 17.66 4.68
N LEU A 43 -9.16 16.94 3.55
CA LEU A 43 -10.38 16.83 2.72
C LEU A 43 -11.33 15.72 3.18
N LYS A 44 -10.90 14.86 4.12
CA LYS A 44 -11.74 13.79 4.69
C LYS A 44 -12.27 14.21 6.05
N ASP A 45 -13.45 13.68 6.40
CA ASP A 45 -14.04 13.89 7.72
C ASP A 45 -13.13 13.29 8.81
N ALA A 46 -12.58 14.16 9.66
CA ALA A 46 -11.68 13.76 10.74
C ALA A 46 -12.34 12.85 11.80
N SER A 47 -13.68 12.78 11.83
CA SER A 47 -14.40 11.93 12.77
C SER A 47 -14.29 10.44 12.45
N ILE A 48 -13.90 10.07 11.22
CA ILE A 48 -13.84 8.67 10.76
C ILE A 48 -12.45 8.06 10.99
N LEU A 49 -11.40 8.88 10.96
CA LEU A 49 -10.03 8.40 11.10
C LEU A 49 -9.51 8.64 12.52
N ALA A 50 -8.95 7.61 13.14
CA ALA A 50 -8.13 7.79 14.32
C ALA A 50 -6.95 8.71 13.98
N ASP A 51 -6.41 9.42 14.99
CA ASP A 51 -5.24 10.25 14.83
C ASP A 51 -4.10 9.49 14.16
N GLU A 52 -3.39 10.16 13.26
CA GLU A 52 -2.29 9.55 12.51
C GLU A 52 -1.18 9.00 13.42
N GLN A 53 -0.89 9.66 14.53
CA GLN A 53 0.08 9.18 15.52
C GLN A 53 -0.38 7.92 16.23
N VAL A 54 -1.66 7.81 16.53
CA VAL A 54 -2.26 6.59 17.12
C VAL A 54 -2.16 5.43 16.14
N ARG A 55 -2.50 5.65 14.87
CA ARG A 55 -2.44 4.61 13.84
C ARG A 55 -1.01 4.12 13.60
N LEU A 56 -0.06 5.03 13.58
CA LEU A 56 1.36 4.68 13.46
C LEU A 56 1.83 3.85 14.66
N ARG A 57 1.49 4.27 15.86
CA ARG A 57 1.86 3.57 17.11
C ARG A 57 1.29 2.16 17.12
N GLU A 58 0.01 2.01 16.78
CA GLU A 58 -0.64 0.69 16.72
C GLU A 58 0.02 -0.23 15.70
N ALA A 59 0.37 0.29 14.54
CA ALA A 59 1.09 -0.48 13.52
C ALA A 59 2.45 -0.95 14.04
N LYS A 60 3.22 -0.08 14.68
CA LYS A 60 4.50 -0.43 15.27
C LYS A 60 4.37 -1.48 16.38
N GLU A 61 3.34 -1.36 17.22
CA GLU A 61 3.06 -2.33 18.28
C GLU A 61 2.72 -3.72 17.73
N VAL A 62 1.90 -3.79 16.70
CA VAL A 62 1.55 -5.06 16.04
C VAL A 62 2.79 -5.72 15.44
N ILE A 63 3.62 -4.96 14.73
CA ILE A 63 4.87 -5.46 14.15
C ILE A 63 5.79 -6.00 15.26
N MET A 64 5.91 -5.28 16.36
CA MET A 64 6.74 -5.69 17.49
C MET A 64 6.24 -7.00 18.12
N ARG A 65 4.92 -7.17 18.28
CA ARG A 65 4.33 -8.40 18.81
C ARG A 65 4.54 -9.61 17.92
N LEU A 66 4.57 -9.41 16.61
CA LEU A 66 4.83 -10.49 15.65
C LEU A 66 6.29 -10.95 15.68
N GLY A 67 7.21 -10.12 16.15
CA GLY A 67 8.62 -10.46 16.27
C GLY A 67 9.23 -10.91 14.95
N ASP A 68 9.86 -12.09 14.94
CA ASP A 68 10.54 -12.64 13.76
C ASP A 68 9.60 -12.88 12.57
N GLU A 69 8.32 -13.09 12.81
CA GLU A 69 7.33 -13.26 11.75
C GLU A 69 7.13 -11.97 10.93
N ALA A 70 7.43 -10.81 11.52
CA ALA A 70 7.35 -9.52 10.86
C ALA A 70 8.70 -9.02 10.33
N LYS A 71 9.70 -9.91 10.21
CA LYS A 71 11.00 -9.53 9.65
C LYS A 71 10.83 -8.94 8.25
N GLY A 72 11.41 -7.74 8.05
CA GLY A 72 11.31 -7.01 6.79
C GLY A 72 10.06 -6.15 6.66
N ILE A 73 9.20 -6.07 7.69
CA ILE A 73 8.02 -5.21 7.69
C ILE A 73 8.27 -4.00 8.57
N ILE A 74 8.07 -2.81 8.02
CA ILE A 74 8.33 -1.55 8.71
C ILE A 74 7.10 -0.65 8.59
N ALA A 75 6.64 -0.09 9.71
CA ALA A 75 5.64 0.98 9.68
C ALA A 75 6.34 2.30 9.45
N SER A 76 5.96 3.02 8.40
CA SER A 76 6.61 4.25 7.99
C SER A 76 5.69 5.45 8.15
N ASP A 77 6.24 6.51 8.73
CA ASP A 77 5.62 7.83 8.88
C ASP A 77 6.13 8.84 7.83
N PHE A 78 6.76 8.35 6.78
CA PHE A 78 7.41 9.21 5.78
C PHE A 78 6.48 10.29 5.22
N GLU A 79 5.23 9.94 4.94
CA GLU A 79 4.25 10.89 4.41
C GLU A 79 3.84 11.98 5.41
N PHE A 80 4.08 11.80 6.70
CA PHE A 80 3.68 12.78 7.73
C PHE A 80 4.40 14.11 7.56
N THR A 81 5.60 14.10 6.98
CA THR A 81 6.42 15.29 6.74
C THR A 81 6.22 15.91 5.36
N LEU A 82 5.46 15.24 4.49
CA LEU A 82 5.22 15.71 3.13
C LEU A 82 3.98 16.62 3.05
N PRO A 83 3.93 17.55 2.05
CA PRO A 83 2.75 18.37 1.82
C PRO A 83 1.49 17.53 1.61
N ARG A 84 0.38 17.97 2.17
CA ARG A 84 -0.93 17.29 2.07
C ARG A 84 -1.84 18.01 1.09
N PRO A 85 -2.69 17.26 0.34
CA PRO A 85 -2.89 15.81 0.37
C PRO A 85 -1.70 15.04 -0.21
N ASN A 86 -1.48 13.81 0.31
CA ASN A 86 -0.36 12.98 -0.13
C ASN A 86 -0.76 12.15 -1.35
N TYR A 87 -0.21 12.47 -2.50
CA TYR A 87 -0.36 11.68 -3.71
C TYR A 87 0.79 10.66 -3.80
N THR A 88 0.47 9.44 -4.19
CA THR A 88 1.45 8.34 -4.27
C THR A 88 2.65 8.70 -5.17
N ALA A 89 2.40 9.38 -6.30
CA ALA A 89 3.49 9.80 -7.18
C ALA A 89 4.49 10.73 -6.47
N ASN A 90 3.99 11.68 -5.69
CA ASN A 90 4.86 12.60 -4.93
C ASN A 90 5.63 11.86 -3.84
N THR A 91 4.98 10.94 -3.15
CA THR A 91 5.61 10.11 -2.12
C THR A 91 6.77 9.30 -2.70
N LEU A 92 6.55 8.63 -3.82
CA LEU A 92 7.59 7.82 -4.46
C LEU A 92 8.74 8.68 -5.02
N LYS A 93 8.44 9.86 -5.57
CA LYS A 93 9.47 10.80 -6.01
C LYS A 93 10.38 11.23 -4.85
N GLU A 94 9.78 11.59 -3.72
CA GLU A 94 10.55 12.01 -2.54
C GLU A 94 11.32 10.85 -1.92
N LEU A 95 10.74 9.65 -1.87
CA LEU A 95 11.46 8.46 -1.42
C LEU A 95 12.69 8.19 -2.30
N GLN A 96 12.53 8.23 -3.61
CA GLN A 96 13.63 7.97 -4.54
C GLN A 96 14.72 9.04 -4.43
N LYS A 97 14.34 10.28 -4.16
CA LYS A 97 15.27 11.39 -3.96
C LYS A 97 16.07 11.23 -2.66
N GLN A 98 15.40 10.84 -1.56
CA GLN A 98 16.06 10.68 -0.25
C GLN A 98 16.84 9.38 -0.14
N TYR A 99 16.41 8.34 -0.85
CA TYR A 99 17.04 7.00 -0.83
C TYR A 99 17.38 6.54 -2.24
N PRO A 100 18.30 7.22 -2.93
CA PRO A 100 18.63 6.90 -4.33
C PRO A 100 19.23 5.50 -4.52
N GLN A 101 19.74 4.91 -3.44
CA GLN A 101 20.31 3.55 -3.45
C GLN A 101 19.25 2.44 -3.35
N HIS A 102 18.02 2.79 -3.03
CA HIS A 102 16.93 1.82 -2.92
C HIS A 102 16.09 1.76 -4.21
N GLU A 103 15.57 0.59 -4.49
CA GLU A 103 14.61 0.37 -5.57
C GLU A 103 13.23 0.19 -4.95
N PHE A 104 12.29 1.07 -5.31
CA PHE A 104 10.93 1.06 -4.76
C PHE A 104 9.95 0.39 -5.71
N THR A 105 9.09 -0.46 -5.16
CA THR A 105 7.98 -1.13 -5.84
C THR A 105 6.68 -0.73 -5.16
N LEU A 106 5.66 -0.39 -5.94
CA LEU A 106 4.34 -0.06 -5.41
C LEU A 106 3.50 -1.32 -5.24
N ILE A 107 2.83 -1.47 -4.11
CA ILE A 107 1.93 -2.59 -3.82
C ILE A 107 0.51 -2.03 -3.69
N ILE A 108 -0.41 -2.50 -4.54
CA ILE A 108 -1.81 -2.08 -4.56
C ILE A 108 -2.74 -3.28 -4.70
N GLY A 109 -4.01 -3.10 -4.31
CA GLY A 109 -5.04 -4.10 -4.57
C GLY A 109 -5.62 -3.99 -5.98
N GLU A 110 -6.26 -5.05 -6.46
CA GLU A 110 -6.95 -5.04 -7.76
C GLU A 110 -8.00 -3.94 -7.86
N ASP A 111 -8.68 -3.63 -6.76
CA ASP A 111 -9.66 -2.55 -6.69
C ASP A 111 -9.02 -1.17 -6.98
N ASN A 112 -7.81 -0.94 -6.51
CA ASN A 112 -7.06 0.27 -6.82
C ASN A 112 -6.56 0.30 -8.27
N LEU A 113 -6.18 -0.84 -8.82
CA LEU A 113 -5.77 -0.91 -10.23
C LEU A 113 -6.94 -0.54 -11.15
N ALA A 114 -8.17 -0.93 -10.80
CA ALA A 114 -9.38 -0.60 -11.56
C ALA A 114 -9.63 0.92 -11.66
N ILE A 115 -9.24 1.68 -10.65
CA ILE A 115 -9.40 3.14 -10.62
C ILE A 115 -8.09 3.90 -10.80
N PHE A 116 -7.01 3.19 -11.15
CA PHE A 116 -5.68 3.76 -11.26
C PHE A 116 -5.60 4.97 -12.21
N PRO A 117 -6.35 5.02 -13.34
CA PRO A 117 -6.36 6.21 -14.20
C PRO A 117 -6.86 7.49 -13.53
N LYS A 118 -7.53 7.38 -12.38
CA LYS A 118 -7.96 8.53 -11.58
C LYS A 118 -6.87 9.02 -10.62
N TRP A 119 -5.80 8.25 -10.44
CA TRP A 119 -4.69 8.65 -9.59
C TRP A 119 -3.87 9.75 -10.26
N ARG A 120 -3.45 10.71 -9.46
CA ARG A 120 -2.61 11.79 -9.96
C ARG A 120 -1.29 11.24 -10.49
N GLU A 121 -0.93 11.63 -11.71
CA GLU A 121 0.30 11.18 -12.40
C GLU A 121 0.42 9.65 -12.50
N TYR A 122 -0.69 8.97 -12.73
CA TYR A 122 -0.68 7.51 -12.83
C TYR A 122 0.23 6.97 -13.94
N THR A 123 0.37 7.70 -15.04
CA THR A 123 1.27 7.32 -16.14
C THR A 123 2.73 7.34 -15.68
N TYR A 124 3.12 8.36 -14.89
CA TYR A 124 4.44 8.42 -14.29
C TYR A 124 4.71 7.19 -13.41
N LEU A 125 3.74 6.79 -12.59
CA LEU A 125 3.85 5.61 -11.75
C LEU A 125 4.04 4.33 -12.57
N LEU A 126 3.24 4.13 -13.61
CA LEU A 126 3.33 2.96 -14.49
C LEU A 126 4.67 2.88 -15.23
N GLU A 127 5.19 4.02 -15.67
CA GLU A 127 6.40 4.07 -16.47
C GLU A 127 7.68 3.94 -15.64
N ASN A 128 7.63 4.31 -14.36
CA ASN A 128 8.83 4.41 -13.52
C ASN A 128 8.95 3.34 -12.43
N TYR A 129 7.85 2.72 -12.03
CA TYR A 129 7.84 1.76 -10.92
C TYR A 129 7.22 0.44 -11.31
N ARG A 130 7.78 -0.64 -10.76
CA ARG A 130 7.11 -1.93 -10.76
C ARG A 130 5.92 -1.84 -9.82
N ILE A 131 4.80 -2.44 -10.22
CA ILE A 131 3.58 -2.47 -9.44
C ILE A 131 3.19 -3.92 -9.19
N LEU A 132 3.10 -4.31 -7.93
CA LEU A 132 2.58 -5.60 -7.50
C LEU A 132 1.13 -5.43 -7.09
N VAL A 133 0.26 -6.26 -7.64
CA VAL A 133 -1.19 -6.18 -7.44
C VAL A 133 -1.65 -7.41 -6.67
N TYR A 134 -2.21 -7.21 -5.47
CA TYR A 134 -2.77 -8.31 -4.70
C TYR A 134 -4.26 -8.50 -5.01
N PRO A 135 -4.72 -9.76 -4.98
CA PRO A 135 -6.10 -10.07 -5.34
C PRO A 135 -7.11 -9.54 -4.33
N ARG A 136 -8.25 -9.09 -4.83
CA ARG A 136 -9.39 -8.66 -4.02
C ARG A 136 -10.66 -9.34 -4.51
N LYS A 137 -11.53 -9.74 -3.58
CA LYS A 137 -12.82 -10.35 -3.89
C LYS A 137 -13.73 -9.35 -4.61
N GLY A 138 -14.42 -9.82 -5.64
CA GLY A 138 -15.35 -8.99 -6.40
C GLY A 138 -14.71 -8.21 -7.54
N SER A 139 -13.44 -8.44 -7.83
CA SER A 139 -12.81 -7.89 -9.02
C SER A 139 -13.46 -8.49 -10.28
N VAL A 140 -14.00 -7.63 -11.14
CA VAL A 140 -14.76 -8.05 -12.33
C VAL A 140 -13.91 -8.13 -13.60
N LYS A 141 -12.71 -7.56 -13.56
CA LYS A 141 -11.79 -7.50 -14.69
C LYS A 141 -10.50 -8.22 -14.37
N SER A 142 -9.89 -8.88 -15.38
CA SER A 142 -8.55 -9.40 -15.22
C SER A 142 -7.52 -8.26 -15.16
N VAL A 143 -6.36 -8.55 -14.56
CA VAL A 143 -5.26 -7.58 -14.50
C VAL A 143 -4.82 -7.21 -15.93
N GLU A 144 -4.78 -8.17 -16.84
CA GLU A 144 -4.44 -7.94 -18.26
C GLU A 144 -5.40 -6.94 -18.91
N GLN A 145 -6.71 -7.11 -18.69
CA GLN A 145 -7.69 -6.15 -19.20
C GLN A 145 -7.52 -4.76 -18.62
N MET A 146 -7.24 -4.67 -17.33
CA MET A 146 -6.99 -3.39 -16.66
C MET A 146 -5.74 -2.71 -17.20
N ILE A 147 -4.67 -3.46 -17.45
CA ILE A 147 -3.43 -2.94 -18.05
C ILE A 147 -3.70 -2.40 -19.46
N ASP A 148 -4.43 -3.14 -20.28
CA ASP A 148 -4.79 -2.72 -21.63
C ASP A 148 -5.59 -1.41 -21.64
N GLU A 149 -6.43 -1.21 -20.65
CA GLU A 149 -7.23 0.02 -20.49
C GLU A 149 -6.42 1.23 -20.04
N LEU A 150 -5.26 1.03 -19.42
CA LEU A 150 -4.41 2.12 -18.90
C LEU A 150 -3.78 3.00 -19.98
N ARG A 151 -3.68 2.50 -21.21
CA ARG A 151 -3.31 3.26 -22.43
C ARG A 151 -2.04 4.11 -22.30
N THR A 152 -0.99 3.57 -21.69
CA THR A 152 0.32 4.23 -21.69
C THR A 152 1.28 3.53 -22.64
N ALA A 153 2.19 4.32 -23.23
CA ALA A 153 3.16 3.80 -24.21
C ALA A 153 4.21 2.88 -23.57
N HIS A 154 4.55 3.12 -22.31
CA HIS A 154 5.61 2.39 -21.61
C HIS A 154 5.17 2.03 -20.20
N ILE A 155 4.86 0.76 -19.97
CA ILE A 155 4.62 0.22 -18.65
C ILE A 155 5.87 -0.53 -18.21
N LYS A 156 6.43 -0.18 -17.07
CA LYS A 156 7.62 -0.86 -16.56
C LYS A 156 7.33 -2.32 -16.22
N GLU A 157 6.40 -2.55 -15.30
CA GLU A 157 5.95 -3.90 -14.92
C GLU A 157 4.72 -3.80 -14.02
N VAL A 158 3.68 -4.54 -14.34
CA VAL A 158 2.51 -4.73 -13.47
C VAL A 158 2.29 -6.23 -13.33
N GLN A 159 2.37 -6.74 -12.11
CA GLN A 159 2.30 -8.18 -11.83
C GLN A 159 1.19 -8.48 -10.82
N LEU A 160 0.30 -9.40 -11.17
CA LEU A 160 -0.68 -9.96 -10.23
C LEU A 160 0.01 -10.98 -9.32
N LEU A 161 -0.15 -10.81 -8.02
CA LEU A 161 0.30 -11.76 -7.00
C LEU A 161 -0.79 -12.83 -6.82
N ALA A 162 -0.96 -13.68 -7.83
CA ALA A 162 -2.10 -14.62 -7.92
C ALA A 162 -2.21 -15.58 -6.74
N ASN A 163 -1.06 -15.95 -6.15
CA ASN A 163 -1.00 -16.88 -5.02
C ASN A 163 -0.99 -16.19 -3.66
N ALA A 164 -1.08 -14.86 -3.63
CA ALA A 164 -1.13 -14.13 -2.37
C ALA A 164 -2.41 -14.48 -1.61
N PRO A 165 -2.36 -14.60 -0.28
CA PRO A 165 -3.54 -14.94 0.51
C PRO A 165 -4.60 -13.84 0.43
N TYR A 166 -5.85 -14.27 0.38
CA TYR A 166 -7.00 -13.39 0.50
C TYR A 166 -7.53 -13.44 1.93
N PHE A 167 -7.64 -12.27 2.55
CA PHE A 167 -8.20 -12.15 3.90
C PHE A 167 -9.58 -11.49 3.82
N GLU A 168 -10.61 -12.15 4.39
CA GLU A 168 -12.00 -11.68 4.38
C GLU A 168 -12.27 -10.58 5.44
N ILE A 169 -11.25 -9.85 5.84
CA ILE A 169 -11.38 -8.79 6.84
C ILE A 169 -10.97 -7.44 6.25
N SER A 170 -11.69 -6.40 6.61
CA SER A 170 -11.34 -5.02 6.25
C SER A 170 -11.37 -4.11 7.47
N SER A 171 -10.61 -3.01 7.42
CA SER A 171 -10.65 -1.99 8.46
C SER A 171 -12.05 -1.38 8.61
N THR A 172 -12.78 -1.26 7.50
CA THR A 172 -14.18 -0.77 7.51
C THR A 172 -15.08 -1.70 8.31
N GLU A 173 -14.99 -3.02 8.12
CA GLU A 173 -15.76 -4.00 8.87
C GLU A 173 -15.41 -3.99 10.34
N LEU A 174 -14.14 -3.90 10.68
CA LEU A 174 -13.69 -3.82 12.06
C LEU A 174 -14.24 -2.57 12.78
N ARG A 175 -14.23 -1.42 12.09
CA ARG A 175 -14.81 -0.19 12.67
C ARG A 175 -16.32 -0.32 12.90
N LYS A 176 -17.05 -0.95 11.99
CA LYS A 176 -18.50 -1.19 12.16
C LYS A 176 -18.78 -2.07 13.37
N ASN A 177 -17.97 -3.10 13.59
CA ASN A 177 -18.14 -4.02 14.72
C ASN A 177 -17.84 -3.36 16.07
N LEU A 178 -16.99 -2.35 16.12
CA LEU A 178 -16.68 -1.60 17.34
C LEU A 178 -17.79 -0.64 17.75
N HIS A 179 -18.68 -0.26 16.83
CA HIS A 179 -19.79 0.67 17.08
C HIS A 179 -21.15 -0.03 17.25
N ASN A 180 -21.18 -1.34 17.15
CA ASN A 180 -22.33 -2.18 17.44
C ASN A 180 -22.14 -2.85 18.82
#